data_5de82ff15c05798c09499a12a37372ba
#
_entry.id   5de82ff15c05798c09499a12a37372ba
#
_cell.length_a   1.000
_cell.length_b   1.000
_cell.length_c   1.000
_cell.angle_alpha   90.00
_cell.angle_beta   90.00
_cell.angle_gamma   90.00
#
_symmetry.space_group_name_H-M   'P 1'
#
loop_
_entity.id
_entity.type
_entity.pdbx_description
1 polymer ?
#
loop_
_entity_poly.entity_id
_entity_poly.type
_entity_poly.pdbx_seq_one_letter_code
_entity_poly.pdbx_strand_id
1 'polypeptide(L)'
;MYSEIPRRLAEVRDRIADAAGRAGRPPESVRLIAVSKTHPLDAVKVAADAGQLDFGENKVQEALQKIAESADTRLRWHLIGHLQSNKAQIGRAHV
;
A
#
# COMPACT_ATOMS: atom_id res chain seq x y z
N MET A 1 2.45 2.91 -20.28
CA MET A 1 2.56 1.63 -19.58
C MET A 1 1.79 1.62 -18.27
N TYR A 2 1.87 2.68 -17.51
CA TYR A 2 1.17 2.72 -16.22
C TYR A 2 -0.04 3.64 -16.22
N SER A 3 -0.62 3.88 -17.38
CA SER A 3 -1.73 4.82 -17.51
C SER A 3 -3.01 4.34 -16.82
N GLU A 4 -3.09 3.04 -16.54
CA GLU A 4 -4.26 2.49 -15.85
C GLU A 4 -4.25 2.71 -14.34
N ILE A 5 -3.08 3.00 -13.77
CA ILE A 5 -2.95 3.09 -12.32
C ILE A 5 -3.86 4.17 -11.72
N PRO A 6 -3.88 5.40 -12.25
CA PRO A 6 -4.77 6.41 -11.65
C PRO A 6 -6.24 5.99 -11.71
N ARG A 7 -6.67 5.40 -12.82
CA ARG A 7 -8.06 4.96 -12.98
C ARG A 7 -8.40 3.84 -11.98
N ARG A 8 -7.50 2.87 -11.85
CA ARG A 8 -7.75 1.76 -10.92
C ARG A 8 -7.75 2.23 -9.47
N LEU A 9 -6.88 3.17 -9.13
CA LEU A 9 -6.89 3.75 -7.79
C LEU A 9 -8.21 4.47 -7.51
N ALA A 10 -8.71 5.22 -8.48
CA ALA A 10 -10.00 5.91 -8.33
C ALA A 10 -11.11 4.90 -8.10
N GLU A 11 -11.12 3.81 -8.86
CA GLU A 11 -12.14 2.77 -8.71
C GLU A 11 -12.11 2.15 -7.33
N VAL A 12 -10.91 1.83 -6.82
CA VAL A 12 -10.78 1.23 -5.50
C VAL A 12 -11.22 2.21 -4.42
N ARG A 13 -10.85 3.47 -4.55
CA ARG A 13 -11.25 4.48 -3.58
C ARG A 13 -12.75 4.68 -3.55
N ASP A 14 -13.39 4.60 -4.71
CA ASP A 14 -14.85 4.69 -4.78
C ASP A 14 -15.49 3.50 -4.06
N ARG A 15 -14.93 2.31 -4.21
CA ARG A 15 -15.44 1.14 -3.50
C ARG A 15 -15.25 1.26 -2.00
N ILE A 16 -14.13 1.81 -1.58
CA ILE A 16 -13.88 2.03 -0.15
C ILE A 16 -14.88 3.03 0.40
N ALA A 17 -15.11 4.13 -0.31
CA ALA A 17 -16.04 5.15 0.13
C ALA A 17 -17.46 4.60 0.24
N ASP A 18 -17.86 3.80 -0.75
CA ASP A 18 -19.18 3.19 -0.76
C ASP A 18 -19.34 2.22 0.41
N ALA A 19 -18.36 1.35 0.62
CA ALA A 19 -18.41 0.38 1.71
C ALA A 19 -18.39 1.07 3.08
N ALA A 20 -17.57 2.10 3.22
CA ALA A 20 -17.52 2.85 4.47
C ALA A 20 -18.84 3.52 4.78
N GLY A 21 -19.46 4.10 3.72
CA GLY A 21 -20.77 4.73 3.90
C GLY A 21 -21.82 3.75 4.37
N ARG A 22 -21.83 2.54 3.79
CA ARG A 22 -22.79 1.51 4.21
C ARG A 22 -22.54 1.04 5.63
N ALA A 23 -21.29 1.12 6.08
CA ALA A 23 -20.93 0.72 7.44
C ALA A 23 -21.07 1.86 8.44
N GLY A 24 -21.49 3.04 8.00
CA GLY A 24 -21.61 4.19 8.87
C GLY A 24 -20.29 4.79 9.29
N ARG A 25 -19.25 4.62 8.48
CA ARG A 25 -17.90 5.10 8.79
C ARG A 25 -17.48 6.17 7.80
N PRO A 26 -16.71 7.17 8.22
CA PRO A 26 -16.17 8.13 7.26
C PRO A 26 -15.15 7.44 6.34
N PRO A 27 -15.14 7.78 5.05
CA PRO A 27 -14.19 7.14 4.12
C PRO A 27 -12.73 7.31 4.54
N GLU A 28 -12.40 8.43 5.13
CA GLU A 28 -11.02 8.70 5.55
C GLU A 28 -10.58 7.84 6.73
N SER A 29 -11.50 7.11 7.36
CA SER A 29 -11.13 6.17 8.41
C SER A 29 -10.50 4.89 7.86
N VAL A 30 -10.56 4.69 6.54
CA VAL A 30 -9.99 3.52 5.87
C VAL A 30 -8.77 3.98 5.08
N ARG A 31 -7.64 3.33 5.34
CA ARG A 31 -6.40 3.66 4.63
C ARG A 31 -6.08 2.58 3.61
N LEU A 32 -5.88 3.00 2.39
CA LEU A 32 -5.49 2.09 1.32
C LEU A 32 -3.97 2.02 1.26
N ILE A 33 -3.45 0.81 1.36
CA ILE A 33 -2.01 0.57 1.19
C ILE A 33 -1.83 -0.18 -0.13
N ALA A 34 -1.15 0.44 -1.08
CA ALA A 34 -0.91 -0.18 -2.37
C ALA A 34 0.29 -1.11 -2.27
N VAL A 35 0.10 -2.38 -2.60
CA VAL A 35 1.19 -3.34 -2.55
C VAL A 35 2.08 -3.14 -3.77
N SER A 36 3.33 -2.76 -3.53
CA SER A 36 4.29 -2.44 -4.58
C SER A 36 5.37 -3.49 -4.75
N LYS A 37 5.30 -4.59 -4.02
CA LYS A 37 6.28 -5.65 -4.16
C LYS A 37 6.33 -6.13 -5.61
N THR A 38 7.52 -6.40 -6.11
CA THR A 38 7.79 -6.83 -7.47
C THR A 38 7.45 -5.81 -8.56
N HIS A 39 6.97 -4.63 -8.20
CA HIS A 39 6.70 -3.57 -9.16
C HIS A 39 7.84 -2.57 -9.17
N PRO A 40 8.19 -2.01 -10.34
CA PRO A 40 9.28 -1.04 -10.40
C PRO A 40 8.90 0.29 -9.77
N LEU A 41 9.91 1.07 -9.46
CA LEU A 41 9.72 2.37 -8.84
C LEU A 41 8.90 3.31 -9.74
N ASP A 42 8.99 3.15 -11.07
CA ASP A 42 8.21 3.99 -11.97
C ASP A 42 6.72 3.84 -11.73
N ALA A 43 6.26 2.62 -11.44
CA ALA A 43 4.84 2.40 -11.14
C ALA A 43 4.46 3.08 -9.83
N VAL A 44 5.36 3.04 -8.85
CA VAL A 44 5.15 3.73 -7.57
C VAL A 44 5.00 5.23 -7.78
N LYS A 45 5.85 5.80 -8.64
CA LYS A 45 5.79 7.24 -8.91
C LYS A 45 4.47 7.65 -9.54
N VAL A 46 3.98 6.84 -10.49
CA VAL A 46 2.71 7.13 -11.13
C VAL A 46 1.58 7.10 -10.10
N ALA A 47 1.59 6.10 -9.22
CA ALA A 47 0.58 6.00 -8.17
C ALA A 47 0.68 7.18 -7.21
N ALA A 48 1.89 7.59 -6.85
CA ALA A 48 2.09 8.72 -5.94
C ALA A 48 1.56 10.01 -6.55
N ASP A 49 1.78 10.20 -7.84
CA ASP A 49 1.26 11.38 -8.53
C ASP A 49 -0.26 11.39 -8.58
N ALA A 50 -0.88 10.22 -8.46
CA ALA A 50 -2.34 10.11 -8.39
C ALA A 50 -2.84 10.19 -6.95
N GLY A 51 -1.96 10.49 -6.00
CA GLY A 51 -2.35 10.69 -4.61
C GLY A 51 -2.19 9.49 -3.70
N GLN A 52 -1.66 8.38 -4.19
CA GLN A 52 -1.45 7.20 -3.37
C GLN A 52 -0.09 7.29 -2.72
N LEU A 53 -0.05 7.48 -1.42
CA LEU A 53 1.18 7.72 -0.70
C LEU A 53 1.60 6.57 0.22
N ASP A 54 0.70 5.64 0.50
CA ASP A 54 0.99 4.48 1.35
C ASP A 54 1.28 3.27 0.49
N PHE A 55 2.46 2.68 0.67
CA PHE A 55 2.89 1.54 -0.14
C PHE A 55 3.36 0.41 0.76
N GLY A 56 3.10 -0.82 0.33
CA GLY A 56 3.47 -2.00 1.09
C GLY A 56 4.50 -2.83 0.36
N GLU A 57 5.55 -3.18 1.07
CA GLU A 57 6.61 -4.07 0.60
C GLU A 57 6.73 -5.23 1.56
N ASN A 58 7.10 -6.40 1.05
CA ASN A 58 7.23 -7.56 1.92
C ASN A 58 8.68 -8.03 2.08
N LYS A 59 9.63 -7.39 1.42
CA LYS A 59 11.06 -7.72 1.57
C LYS A 59 11.79 -6.47 2.00
N VAL A 60 12.53 -6.57 3.10
CA VAL A 60 13.21 -5.42 3.67
C VAL A 60 14.19 -4.82 2.69
N GLN A 61 14.98 -5.66 1.99
CA GLN A 61 15.99 -5.12 1.08
C GLN A 61 15.37 -4.38 -0.08
N GLU A 62 14.29 -4.92 -0.64
CA GLU A 62 13.60 -4.25 -1.74
C GLU A 62 12.98 -2.94 -1.27
N ALA A 63 12.40 -2.94 -0.07
CA ALA A 63 11.83 -1.73 0.49
C ALA A 63 12.89 -0.65 0.68
N LEU A 64 14.02 -1.01 1.26
CA LEU A 64 15.08 -0.05 1.52
C LEU A 64 15.61 0.54 0.21
N GLN A 65 15.74 -0.28 -0.82
CA GLN A 65 16.20 0.20 -2.12
C GLN A 65 15.22 1.20 -2.71
N LYS A 66 13.92 0.90 -2.67
CA LYS A 66 12.92 1.80 -3.21
C LYS A 66 12.85 3.09 -2.41
N ILE A 67 12.95 3.01 -1.09
CA ILE A 67 12.95 4.20 -0.24
C ILE A 67 14.12 5.10 -0.62
N ALA A 68 15.30 4.52 -0.79
CA ALA A 68 16.49 5.30 -1.13
C ALA A 68 16.38 5.94 -2.51
N GLU A 69 15.79 5.22 -3.48
CA GLU A 69 15.73 5.69 -4.86
C GLU A 69 14.58 6.64 -5.12
N SER A 70 13.50 6.55 -4.33
CA SER A 70 12.32 7.35 -4.61
C SER A 70 12.53 8.83 -4.33
N ALA A 71 13.30 9.15 -3.31
CA ALA A 71 13.56 10.53 -2.88
C ALA A 71 12.28 11.34 -2.61
N ASP A 72 11.14 10.70 -2.56
CA ASP A 72 9.86 11.37 -2.31
C ASP A 72 9.49 11.19 -0.85
N THR A 73 9.66 12.26 -0.07
CA THR A 73 9.46 12.20 1.37
C THR A 73 7.99 12.13 1.77
N ARG A 74 7.07 12.29 0.81
CA ARG A 74 5.65 12.15 1.11
C ARG A 74 5.22 10.70 1.27
N LEU A 75 5.97 9.76 0.69
CA LEU A 75 5.59 8.35 0.66
C LEU A 75 5.74 7.74 2.04
N ARG A 76 4.76 6.92 2.39
CA ARG A 76 4.77 6.16 3.64
C ARG A 76 4.91 4.69 3.29
N TRP A 77 5.99 4.08 3.74
CA TRP A 77 6.32 2.71 3.41
C TRP A 77 5.95 1.79 4.57
N HIS A 78 5.27 0.70 4.25
CA HIS A 78 4.83 -0.28 5.23
C HIS A 78 5.44 -1.63 4.89
N LEU A 79 5.98 -2.31 5.88
CA LEU A 79 6.47 -3.65 5.68
C LEU A 79 5.32 -4.61 5.99
N ILE A 80 4.82 -5.27 4.96
CA ILE A 80 3.59 -6.04 5.07
C ILE A 80 3.81 -7.54 4.92
N GLY A 81 5.06 -7.99 4.90
CA GLY A 81 5.33 -9.41 4.78
C GLY A 81 4.67 -10.21 5.88
N HIS A 82 4.22 -11.41 5.57
CA HIS A 82 3.62 -12.25 6.59
C HIS A 82 4.70 -12.91 7.45
N LEU A 83 4.36 -13.15 8.69
CA LEU A 83 5.27 -13.82 9.60
C LEU A 83 5.30 -15.30 9.27
N GLN A 84 6.47 -15.90 9.41
CA GLN A 84 6.56 -17.34 9.30
C GLN A 84 5.81 -17.97 10.46
N SER A 85 5.02 -18.97 10.15
CA SER A 85 4.13 -19.54 11.16
C SER A 85 4.89 -20.12 12.34
N ASN A 86 6.08 -20.64 12.10
CA ASN A 86 6.84 -21.22 13.18
C ASN A 86 7.44 -20.19 14.10
N LYS A 87 7.24 -18.94 13.84
CA LYS A 87 7.75 -17.87 14.68
C LYS A 87 6.64 -17.10 15.34
N ALA A 88 5.56 -17.03 14.67
CA ALA A 88 4.56 -16.15 15.12
C ALA A 88 3.59 -16.80 15.98
N GLN A 89 3.60 -17.57 15.90
CA GLN A 89 2.49 -17.92 16.41
C GLN A 89 2.26 -17.72 17.66
N ILE A 90 2.55 -17.18 17.35
CA ILE A 90 2.39 -16.69 17.85
C ILE A 90 1.63 -16.30 18.03
N GLY A 91 1.22 -16.35 17.92
CA GLY A 91 0.68 -15.78 17.91
C GLY A 91 -0.24 -15.67 17.83
N ARG A 92 -0.56 -15.71 17.88
CA ARG A 92 -1.09 -15.38 17.66
C ARG A 92 -1.69 -14.90 17.83
N ALA A 93 -1.68 -14.76 18.01
CA ALA A 93 -1.76 -14.19 17.93
C ALA A 93 -1.96 -13.77 17.72
N HIS A 94 -1.93 -13.80 17.71
CA HIS A 94 -1.66 -13.45 17.34
C HIS A 94 -1.67 -12.92 16.99
N VAL A 95 -1.75 -12.85 16.86
CA VAL A 95 -1.26 -12.43 16.48
C VAL A 95 -1.29 -12.11 16.32
#